data_5e3d9a68c5036119f5c91d8fcb1daeb3
#
_entry.id   5e3d9a68c5036119f5c91d8fcb1daeb3
#
_cell.length_a   1.000
_cell.length_b   1.000
_cell.length_c   1.000
_cell.angle_alpha   90.00
_cell.angle_beta   90.00
_cell.angle_gamma   90.00
#
_symmetry.space_group_name_H-M   'P 1'
#
loop_
_entity.id
_entity.type
_entity.pdbx_description
1 polymer ?
#
loop_
_entity_poly.entity_id
_entity_poly.type
_entity_poly.pdbx_seq_one_letter_code
_entity_poly.pdbx_strand_id
1 'polypeptide(L)'
;MMLGAFLLTAMWGGTLSGWTVMYGVSVLVFGLGVGGEYPMTSTTSMEKHQGRADRLHRGRSVLLAFLMQGWGQLANQLSLMLILYLLNKNLSRPYGEETTQGTFRVAFAIAVIFCGYFLYLRIFKMADPDHKEGKQSGPPGGELRIALRFYWSRVLATTVCWFCSDFAFYGNQVFRNQLLQLVTGASSSDCKSLWLYNLINIAIQLSGYYLAALLIDHKAYGRKNMQMVGFGMMFLCFIVCAGAFSALNQEGTGAKIFQGIFFFSNFWVQFGPNSTTFLVAGEVYPKRVRSMLHGLSAAVGKIGALVATVLYNYIEDRMKFWLVSLATLLGFILTALFVPDTTSLALEERSRFWDQVLDGTQEKYHGVAIHPDHLSWYERVVLKRAVHYDSELDAMQRIAKLRREYINAQSEEEWQVTDQSAPEYMDENARRYFALESSYGNK
;
A
#
# COMPACT_ATOMS: atom_id res chain seq x y z
N MET A 1 -9.22 -0.42 16.56
CA MET A 1 -7.96 0.26 16.94
C MET A 1 -8.04 0.93 18.31
N MET A 2 -8.96 1.89 18.56
CA MET A 2 -9.07 2.62 19.84
C MET A 2 -9.18 1.70 21.04
N LEU A 3 -10.06 0.68 21.00
CA LEU A 3 -10.22 -0.29 22.09
C LEU A 3 -8.92 -1.04 22.37
N GLY A 4 -8.21 -1.51 21.34
CA GLY A 4 -6.93 -2.21 21.51
C GLY A 4 -5.84 -1.32 22.11
N ALA A 5 -5.74 -0.06 21.65
CA ALA A 5 -4.81 0.92 22.23
C ALA A 5 -5.15 1.24 23.70
N PHE A 6 -6.44 1.34 24.03
CA PHE A 6 -6.90 1.53 25.42
C PHE A 6 -6.54 0.31 26.31
N LEU A 7 -6.75 -0.91 25.81
CA LEU A 7 -6.36 -2.12 26.54
C LEU A 7 -4.85 -2.17 26.78
N LEU A 8 -4.03 -1.76 25.79
CA LEU A 8 -2.56 -1.67 25.94
C LEU A 8 -2.16 -0.62 26.99
N THR A 9 -2.85 0.52 27.04
CA THR A 9 -2.61 1.57 28.05
C THR A 9 -2.98 1.12 29.47
N ALA A 10 -4.13 0.47 29.60
CA ALA A 10 -4.70 0.03 30.88
C ALA A 10 -4.18 -1.35 31.35
N MET A 11 -3.29 -1.96 30.56
CA MET A 11 -2.82 -3.33 30.79
C MET A 11 -2.20 -3.50 32.17
N TRP A 12 -2.64 -4.56 32.87
CA TRP A 12 -2.15 -4.94 34.16
C TRP A 12 -2.07 -6.47 34.28
N GLY A 13 -1.11 -6.98 35.01
CA GLY A 13 -0.99 -8.43 35.28
C GLY A 13 -0.23 -8.69 36.57
N GLY A 14 -0.81 -9.48 37.46
CA GLY A 14 -0.18 -9.87 38.73
C GLY A 14 1.00 -10.83 38.56
N THR A 15 1.13 -11.45 37.39
CA THR A 15 2.23 -12.37 37.01
C THR A 15 2.73 -12.03 35.62
N LEU A 16 3.98 -12.42 35.30
CA LEU A 16 4.56 -12.23 33.97
C LEU A 16 3.72 -12.95 32.89
N SER A 17 3.25 -14.16 33.16
CA SER A 17 2.38 -14.90 32.23
C SER A 17 1.06 -14.19 31.99
N GLY A 18 0.40 -13.67 33.05
CA GLY A 18 -0.84 -12.91 32.94
C GLY A 18 -0.65 -11.61 32.14
N TRP A 19 0.46 -10.93 32.37
CA TRP A 19 0.83 -9.74 31.61
C TRP A 19 1.02 -10.06 30.12
N THR A 20 1.74 -11.12 29.78
CA THR A 20 1.99 -11.55 28.39
C THR A 20 0.70 -11.91 27.66
N VAL A 21 -0.21 -12.63 28.31
CA VAL A 21 -1.53 -12.98 27.75
C VAL A 21 -2.35 -11.73 27.49
N MET A 22 -2.42 -10.82 28.46
CA MET A 22 -3.17 -9.55 28.31
C MET A 22 -2.57 -8.69 27.17
N TYR A 23 -1.25 -8.64 27.05
CA TYR A 23 -0.56 -7.98 25.93
C TYR A 23 -0.96 -8.60 24.60
N GLY A 24 -0.91 -9.92 24.47
CA GLY A 24 -1.28 -10.63 23.25
C GLY A 24 -2.72 -10.37 22.83
N VAL A 25 -3.68 -10.42 23.77
CA VAL A 25 -5.09 -10.11 23.50
C VAL A 25 -5.26 -8.65 23.06
N SER A 26 -4.61 -7.73 23.76
CA SER A 26 -4.70 -6.30 23.43
C SER A 26 -4.16 -5.97 22.04
N VAL A 27 -3.01 -6.56 21.67
CA VAL A 27 -2.42 -6.43 20.34
C VAL A 27 -3.29 -7.09 19.28
N LEU A 28 -3.92 -8.25 19.57
CA LEU A 28 -4.87 -8.88 18.65
C LEU A 28 -6.05 -7.95 18.34
N VAL A 29 -6.68 -7.37 19.35
CA VAL A 29 -7.80 -6.43 19.18
C VAL A 29 -7.36 -5.18 18.40
N PHE A 30 -6.17 -4.65 18.69
CA PHE A 30 -5.60 -3.53 17.95
C PHE A 30 -5.35 -3.90 16.48
N GLY A 31 -4.76 -5.06 16.24
CA GLY A 31 -4.43 -5.59 14.91
C GLY A 31 -5.66 -5.82 14.03
N LEU A 32 -6.78 -6.32 14.60
CA LEU A 32 -8.05 -6.43 13.88
C LEU A 32 -8.52 -5.07 13.35
N GLY A 33 -8.39 -4.01 14.18
CA GLY A 33 -8.72 -2.66 13.75
C GLY A 33 -7.79 -2.12 12.66
N VAL A 34 -6.49 -2.40 12.74
CA VAL A 34 -5.50 -2.02 11.71
C VAL A 34 -5.79 -2.73 10.39
N GLY A 35 -6.08 -4.05 10.45
CA GLY A 35 -6.37 -4.85 9.26
C GLY A 35 -7.56 -4.33 8.44
N GLY A 36 -8.62 -3.83 9.11
CA GLY A 36 -9.77 -3.23 8.45
C GLY A 36 -9.48 -1.88 7.79
N GLU A 37 -8.48 -1.12 8.27
CA GLU A 37 -8.12 0.19 7.70
C GLU A 37 -7.41 0.09 6.34
N TYR A 38 -6.67 -0.98 6.05
CA TYR A 38 -5.91 -1.10 4.81
C TYR A 38 -6.78 -0.99 3.56
N PRO A 39 -7.81 -1.86 3.35
CA PRO A 39 -8.65 -1.77 2.16
C PRO A 39 -9.49 -0.48 2.14
N MET A 40 -9.99 -0.02 3.29
CA MET A 40 -10.79 1.20 3.38
C MET A 40 -10.00 2.45 2.97
N THR A 41 -8.80 2.63 3.53
CA THR A 41 -7.96 3.80 3.23
C THR A 41 -7.52 3.80 1.77
N SER A 42 -7.14 2.62 1.23
CA SER A 42 -6.73 2.48 -0.16
C SER A 42 -7.85 2.83 -1.12
N THR A 43 -9.04 2.22 -0.96
CA THR A 43 -10.17 2.45 -1.87
C THR A 43 -10.68 3.89 -1.80
N THR A 44 -10.87 4.44 -0.59
CA THR A 44 -11.32 5.82 -0.43
C THR A 44 -10.33 6.84 -1.02
N SER A 45 -9.02 6.62 -0.83
CA SER A 45 -8.00 7.51 -1.41
C SER A 45 -7.99 7.47 -2.93
N MET A 46 -8.27 6.31 -3.54
CA MET A 46 -8.30 6.15 -4.99
C MET A 46 -9.59 6.71 -5.61
N GLU A 47 -10.72 6.57 -4.92
CA GLU A 47 -12.03 7.00 -5.43
C GLU A 47 -12.22 8.52 -5.36
N LYS A 48 -11.64 9.18 -4.36
CA LYS A 48 -11.65 10.65 -4.27
C LYS A 48 -11.00 11.38 -5.45
N HIS A 49 -10.10 10.72 -6.20
CA HIS A 49 -9.30 11.31 -7.25
C HIS A 49 -9.73 10.82 -8.64
N GLN A 50 -11.03 10.83 -8.92
CA GLN A 50 -11.60 10.40 -10.22
C GLN A 50 -11.71 11.56 -11.23
N GLY A 51 -11.60 12.81 -10.81
CA GLY A 51 -11.60 13.97 -11.69
C GLY A 51 -10.49 13.93 -12.76
N ARG A 52 -10.73 14.50 -13.96
CA ARG A 52 -9.80 14.42 -15.11
C ARG A 52 -8.39 15.00 -14.79
N ALA A 53 -8.32 16.08 -14.02
CA ALA A 53 -7.05 16.68 -13.57
C ALA A 53 -6.37 15.82 -12.47
N ASP A 54 -7.15 15.19 -11.60
CA ASP A 54 -6.66 14.40 -10.47
C ASP A 54 -6.14 13.03 -10.88
N ARG A 55 -6.59 12.49 -12.02
CA ARG A 55 -6.16 11.17 -12.53
C ARG A 55 -4.65 11.10 -12.80
N LEU A 56 -4.06 12.20 -13.26
CA LEU A 56 -2.62 12.27 -13.55
C LEU A 56 -1.76 12.24 -12.29
N HIS A 57 -2.32 12.60 -11.13
CA HIS A 57 -1.62 12.69 -9.85
C HIS A 57 -2.17 11.73 -8.79
N ARG A 58 -3.00 10.75 -9.20
CA ARG A 58 -3.63 9.78 -8.29
C ARG A 58 -2.60 9.00 -7.47
N GLY A 59 -1.57 8.46 -8.12
CA GLY A 59 -0.51 7.72 -7.45
C GLY A 59 0.18 8.57 -6.38
N ARG A 60 0.54 9.80 -6.73
CA ARG A 60 1.14 10.76 -5.79
C ARG A 60 0.24 11.01 -4.58
N SER A 61 -1.04 11.24 -4.78
CA SER A 61 -1.98 11.50 -3.69
C SER A 61 -2.12 10.31 -2.74
N VAL A 62 -2.21 9.10 -3.28
CA VAL A 62 -2.27 7.87 -2.47
C VAL A 62 -0.96 7.66 -1.71
N LEU A 63 0.19 7.87 -2.33
CA LEU A 63 1.49 7.71 -1.67
C LEU A 63 1.78 8.81 -0.65
N LEU A 64 1.28 10.03 -0.82
CA LEU A 64 1.34 11.06 0.21
C LEU A 64 0.51 10.68 1.45
N ALA A 65 -0.63 10.02 1.28
CA ALA A 65 -1.37 9.44 2.40
C ALA A 65 -0.57 8.30 3.06
N PHE A 66 0.06 7.44 2.27
CA PHE A 66 0.89 6.33 2.76
C PHE A 66 2.19 6.80 3.45
N LEU A 67 2.76 7.95 3.05
CA LEU A 67 3.88 8.64 3.70
C LEU A 67 3.63 8.89 5.20
N MET A 68 2.34 9.00 5.63
CA MET A 68 2.01 9.15 7.05
C MET A 68 2.50 7.98 7.91
N GLN A 69 2.76 6.81 7.33
CA GLN A 69 3.44 5.70 8.01
C GLN A 69 4.85 6.11 8.47
N GLY A 70 5.61 6.78 7.62
CA GLY A 70 6.96 7.27 7.95
C GLY A 70 6.92 8.40 9.01
N TRP A 71 6.01 9.34 8.87
CA TRP A 71 5.80 10.38 9.87
C TRP A 71 5.33 9.82 11.21
N GLY A 72 4.48 8.79 11.20
CA GLY A 72 4.08 8.06 12.41
C GLY A 72 5.26 7.39 13.12
N GLN A 73 6.20 6.80 12.37
CA GLN A 73 7.43 6.24 12.94
C GLN A 73 8.30 7.32 13.57
N LEU A 74 8.46 8.47 12.92
CA LEU A 74 9.23 9.60 13.46
C LEU A 74 8.58 10.15 14.74
N ALA A 75 7.27 10.41 14.69
CA ALA A 75 6.52 10.92 15.84
C ALA A 75 6.59 9.95 17.03
N ASN A 76 6.44 8.65 16.78
CA ASN A 76 6.56 7.62 17.82
C ASN A 76 7.98 7.62 18.45
N GLN A 77 9.02 7.66 17.63
CA GLN A 77 10.39 7.66 18.12
C GLN A 77 10.69 8.90 18.97
N LEU A 78 10.29 10.08 18.49
CA LEU A 78 10.47 11.35 19.23
C LEU A 78 9.64 11.37 20.52
N SER A 79 8.41 10.88 20.48
CA SER A 79 7.55 10.78 21.67
C SER A 79 8.16 9.87 22.73
N LEU A 80 8.67 8.70 22.34
CA LEU A 80 9.33 7.77 23.26
C LEU A 80 10.57 8.40 23.90
N MET A 81 11.39 9.10 23.11
CA MET A 81 12.58 9.81 23.65
C MET A 81 12.17 10.92 24.61
N LEU A 82 11.15 11.71 24.26
CA LEU A 82 10.66 12.79 25.12
C LEU A 82 10.05 12.25 26.42
N ILE A 83 9.22 11.24 26.35
CA ILE A 83 8.58 10.64 27.55
C ILE A 83 9.65 10.08 28.48
N LEU A 84 10.60 9.31 27.93
CA LEU A 84 11.67 8.75 28.75
C LEU A 84 12.51 9.85 29.39
N TYR A 85 12.83 10.92 28.63
CA TYR A 85 13.58 12.06 29.17
C TYR A 85 12.82 12.77 30.30
N LEU A 86 11.51 12.98 30.14
CA LEU A 86 10.69 13.63 31.15
C LEU A 86 10.56 12.79 32.44
N LEU A 87 10.46 11.47 32.33
CA LEU A 87 10.33 10.57 33.47
C LEU A 87 11.65 10.24 34.15
N ASN A 88 12.73 10.10 33.40
CA ASN A 88 14.04 9.70 33.89
C ASN A 88 15.06 10.86 33.97
N LYS A 89 14.70 12.06 33.49
CA LYS A 89 15.60 13.22 33.32
C LYS A 89 16.86 12.95 32.51
N ASN A 90 17.02 11.74 31.98
CA ASN A 90 18.14 11.29 31.15
C ASN A 90 17.67 10.18 30.19
N LEU A 91 18.33 10.06 29.06
CA LEU A 91 18.12 8.97 28.09
C LEU A 91 18.99 7.75 28.36
N SER A 92 19.87 7.81 29.35
CA SER A 92 20.82 6.76 29.72
C SER A 92 20.34 5.98 30.94
N ARG A 93 20.78 4.72 31.06
CA ARG A 93 20.51 3.89 32.26
C ARG A 93 21.11 4.47 33.52
N PRO A 94 20.61 4.15 34.72
CA PRO A 94 19.58 3.12 35.00
C PRO A 94 18.16 3.65 34.81
N TYR A 95 17.22 2.72 34.42
CA TYR A 95 15.79 3.00 34.36
C TYR A 95 15.09 2.31 35.51
N GLY A 96 14.30 3.06 36.28
CA GLY A 96 13.40 2.50 37.28
C GLY A 96 12.23 1.75 36.63
N GLU A 97 11.59 0.86 37.38
CA GLU A 97 10.40 0.15 36.94
C GLU A 97 9.26 1.12 36.62
N GLU A 98 9.04 2.13 37.47
CA GLU A 98 8.04 3.19 37.27
C GLU A 98 8.29 3.98 35.97
N THR A 99 9.55 4.30 35.65
CA THR A 99 9.93 4.98 34.41
C THR A 99 9.60 4.14 33.18
N THR A 100 9.90 2.85 33.23
CA THR A 100 9.68 1.94 32.12
C THR A 100 8.17 1.72 31.87
N GLN A 101 7.43 1.45 32.95
CA GLN A 101 5.97 1.31 32.87
C GLN A 101 5.28 2.62 32.49
N GLY A 102 5.74 3.74 33.03
CA GLY A 102 5.23 5.07 32.69
C GLY A 102 5.42 5.39 31.21
N THR A 103 6.62 5.14 30.67
CA THR A 103 6.93 5.35 29.26
C THR A 103 6.01 4.51 28.37
N PHE A 104 5.83 3.22 28.68
CA PHE A 104 4.97 2.33 27.94
C PHE A 104 3.50 2.82 27.95
N ARG A 105 2.94 3.12 29.10
CA ARG A 105 1.53 3.54 29.24
C ARG A 105 1.26 4.88 28.57
N VAL A 106 2.12 5.87 28.75
CA VAL A 106 1.97 7.19 28.13
C VAL A 106 2.05 7.11 26.62
N ALA A 107 2.97 6.28 26.07
CA ALA A 107 3.08 6.08 24.63
C ALA A 107 1.79 5.53 24.01
N PHE A 108 1.14 4.54 24.63
CA PHE A 108 -0.15 4.02 24.15
C PHE A 108 -1.32 4.95 24.44
N ALA A 109 -1.29 5.73 25.52
CA ALA A 109 -2.31 6.74 25.81
C ALA A 109 -2.38 7.83 24.73
N ILE A 110 -1.23 8.26 24.20
CA ILE A 110 -1.16 9.15 23.03
C ILE A 110 -1.89 8.53 21.84
N ALA A 111 -1.67 7.25 21.57
CA ALA A 111 -2.36 6.55 20.48
C ALA A 111 -3.89 6.50 20.70
N VAL A 112 -4.37 6.33 21.94
CA VAL A 112 -5.80 6.37 22.27
C VAL A 112 -6.40 7.73 21.93
N ILE A 113 -5.71 8.82 22.29
CA ILE A 113 -6.17 10.19 22.02
C ILE A 113 -6.33 10.42 20.51
N PHE A 114 -5.32 10.06 19.71
CA PHE A 114 -5.39 10.19 18.25
C PHE A 114 -6.48 9.32 17.64
N CYS A 115 -6.58 8.04 18.03
CA CYS A 115 -7.65 7.16 17.56
C CYS A 115 -9.04 7.69 17.94
N GLY A 116 -9.21 8.24 19.14
CA GLY A 116 -10.45 8.86 19.58
C GLY A 116 -10.81 10.09 18.76
N TYR A 117 -9.84 10.96 18.49
CA TYR A 117 -10.04 12.13 17.62
C TYR A 117 -10.46 11.75 16.20
N PHE A 118 -9.78 10.79 15.58
CA PHE A 118 -10.15 10.31 14.25
C PHE A 118 -11.51 9.60 14.23
N LEU A 119 -11.86 8.87 15.30
CA LEU A 119 -13.17 8.27 15.44
C LEU A 119 -14.26 9.35 15.51
N TYR A 120 -14.04 10.40 16.29
CA TYR A 120 -14.93 11.57 16.35
C TYR A 120 -15.11 12.21 14.98
N LEU A 121 -14.03 12.46 14.26
CA LEU A 121 -14.10 13.04 12.90
C LEU A 121 -14.91 12.16 11.95
N ARG A 122 -14.72 10.82 12.00
CA ARG A 122 -15.48 9.89 11.15
C ARG A 122 -16.97 9.89 11.44
N ILE A 123 -17.34 9.88 12.72
CA ILE A 123 -18.76 9.82 13.13
C ILE A 123 -19.50 11.14 12.87
N PHE A 124 -18.84 12.28 13.14
CA PHE A 124 -19.55 13.56 13.19
C PHE A 124 -19.21 14.53 12.05
N LYS A 125 -18.08 14.35 11.37
CA LYS A 125 -17.59 15.33 10.35
C LYS A 125 -17.45 14.77 8.95
N MET A 126 -17.23 13.46 8.82
CA MET A 126 -17.16 12.85 7.49
C MET A 126 -18.58 12.45 7.09
N ALA A 127 -19.18 13.23 6.17
CA ALA A 127 -20.37 12.79 5.46
C ALA A 127 -19.97 11.60 4.58
N ASP A 128 -20.68 10.50 4.71
CA ASP A 128 -20.48 9.32 3.89
C ASP A 128 -21.17 9.58 2.54
N PRO A 129 -20.42 9.87 1.44
CA PRO A 129 -21.04 10.11 0.15
C PRO A 129 -21.78 8.88 -0.38
N ASP A 130 -21.36 7.67 0.05
CA ASP A 130 -21.91 6.39 -0.40
C ASP A 130 -23.21 5.97 0.32
N HIS A 131 -23.64 6.69 1.35
CA HIS A 131 -24.95 6.41 1.96
C HIS A 131 -26.16 6.76 1.05
N LYS A 132 -25.93 7.53 -0.02
CA LYS A 132 -26.97 7.86 -1.02
C LYS A 132 -27.05 6.83 -2.17
N GLU A 133 -25.95 6.18 -2.51
CA GLU A 133 -25.96 5.03 -3.40
C GLU A 133 -26.24 3.79 -2.55
N GLY A 134 -27.43 3.21 -2.69
CA GLY A 134 -27.91 2.10 -1.88
C GLY A 134 -26.87 1.02 -1.65
N LYS A 135 -26.84 0.46 -0.44
CA LYS A 135 -25.94 -0.60 0.03
C LYS A 135 -25.37 -1.41 -1.12
N GLN A 136 -24.16 -1.12 -1.57
CA GLN A 136 -23.45 -2.07 -2.40
C GLN A 136 -23.23 -3.30 -1.52
N SER A 137 -24.14 -4.24 -1.63
CA SER A 137 -23.91 -5.60 -1.19
C SER A 137 -22.57 -6.00 -1.81
N GLY A 138 -21.68 -6.57 -0.99
CA GLY A 138 -20.37 -7.04 -1.49
C GLY A 138 -20.57 -7.89 -2.75
N PRO A 139 -19.54 -8.07 -3.57
CA PRO A 139 -19.68 -8.75 -4.86
C PRO A 139 -20.41 -10.08 -4.64
N PRO A 140 -21.42 -10.41 -5.46
CA PRO A 140 -22.05 -11.72 -5.39
C PRO A 140 -20.94 -12.78 -5.35
N GLY A 141 -21.05 -13.81 -4.50
CA GLY A 141 -19.99 -14.80 -4.33
C GLY A 141 -19.48 -15.43 -5.63
N GLY A 142 -20.29 -15.38 -6.69
CA GLY A 142 -19.92 -15.75 -8.05
C GLY A 142 -18.90 -14.81 -8.70
N GLU A 143 -19.01 -13.50 -8.54
CA GLU A 143 -18.08 -12.52 -9.13
C GLU A 143 -16.65 -12.67 -8.57
N LEU A 144 -16.50 -12.89 -7.26
CA LEU A 144 -15.19 -13.10 -6.65
C LEU A 144 -14.50 -14.34 -7.24
N ARG A 145 -15.23 -15.44 -7.42
CA ARG A 145 -14.69 -16.66 -8.01
C ARG A 145 -14.24 -16.44 -9.46
N ILE A 146 -15.02 -15.70 -10.25
CA ILE A 146 -14.65 -15.32 -11.62
C ILE A 146 -13.41 -14.43 -11.59
N ALA A 147 -13.35 -13.43 -10.69
CA ALA A 147 -12.21 -12.52 -10.56
C ALA A 147 -10.93 -13.27 -10.17
N LEU A 148 -10.98 -14.19 -9.22
CA LEU A 148 -9.83 -15.02 -8.82
C LEU A 148 -9.35 -15.90 -9.97
N ARG A 149 -10.27 -16.45 -10.78
CA ARG A 149 -9.92 -17.28 -11.95
C ARG A 149 -9.37 -16.44 -13.10
N PHE A 150 -9.97 -15.28 -13.37
CA PHE A 150 -9.57 -14.42 -14.49
C PHE A 150 -8.28 -13.65 -14.21
N TYR A 151 -8.13 -13.10 -13.00
CA TYR A 151 -6.98 -12.30 -12.57
C TYR A 151 -5.97 -13.09 -11.71
N TRP A 152 -5.97 -14.43 -11.77
CA TRP A 152 -5.09 -15.26 -10.93
C TRP A 152 -3.63 -14.81 -10.95
N SER A 153 -3.10 -14.41 -12.12
CA SER A 153 -1.72 -13.93 -12.26
C SER A 153 -1.50 -12.60 -11.53
N ARG A 154 -2.48 -11.70 -11.55
CA ARG A 154 -2.43 -10.45 -10.78
C ARG A 154 -2.56 -10.70 -9.29
N VAL A 155 -3.43 -11.64 -8.89
CA VAL A 155 -3.60 -12.05 -7.49
C VAL A 155 -2.30 -12.65 -6.97
N LEU A 156 -1.68 -13.55 -7.73
CA LEU A 156 -0.36 -14.09 -7.39
C LEU A 156 0.68 -12.97 -7.21
N ALA A 157 0.75 -12.04 -8.17
CA ALA A 157 1.69 -10.94 -8.13
C ALA A 157 1.46 -10.03 -6.91
N THR A 158 0.24 -9.55 -6.68
CA THR A 158 -0.03 -8.62 -5.58
C THR A 158 0.14 -9.28 -4.22
N THR A 159 -0.27 -10.54 -4.06
CA THR A 159 -0.15 -11.26 -2.79
C THR A 159 1.31 -11.60 -2.49
N VAL A 160 2.05 -12.21 -3.43
CA VAL A 160 3.41 -12.68 -3.14
C VAL A 160 4.43 -11.52 -3.15
N CYS A 161 4.26 -10.50 -4.00
CA CYS A 161 5.12 -9.31 -3.90
C CYS A 161 4.91 -8.58 -2.56
N TRP A 162 3.66 -8.50 -2.07
CA TRP A 162 3.41 -7.92 -0.75
C TRP A 162 3.97 -8.81 0.37
N PHE A 163 3.85 -10.14 0.27
CA PHE A 163 4.51 -11.06 1.18
C PHE A 163 6.03 -10.82 1.25
N CYS A 164 6.70 -10.74 0.10
CA CYS A 164 8.14 -10.49 0.02
C CYS A 164 8.53 -9.12 0.60
N SER A 165 7.71 -8.09 0.33
CA SER A 165 7.88 -6.74 0.88
C SER A 165 7.76 -6.73 2.40
N ASP A 166 6.68 -7.32 2.93
CA ASP A 166 6.43 -7.35 4.37
C ASP A 166 7.40 -8.27 5.11
N PHE A 167 7.84 -9.38 4.49
CA PHE A 167 8.91 -10.21 5.03
C PHE A 167 10.19 -9.39 5.26
N ALA A 168 10.60 -8.61 4.27
CA ALA A 168 11.79 -7.76 4.40
C ALA A 168 11.57 -6.60 5.37
N PHE A 169 10.45 -5.89 5.25
CA PHE A 169 10.16 -4.72 6.05
C PHE A 169 9.96 -5.05 7.53
N TYR A 170 9.04 -5.96 7.86
CA TYR A 170 8.73 -6.28 9.26
C TYR A 170 9.80 -7.12 9.92
N GLY A 171 10.49 -8.00 9.19
CA GLY A 171 11.65 -8.70 9.70
C GLY A 171 12.71 -7.70 10.20
N ASN A 172 13.03 -6.70 9.39
CA ASN A 172 13.97 -5.64 9.78
C ASN A 172 13.42 -4.71 10.87
N GLN A 173 12.11 -4.45 10.92
CA GLN A 173 11.50 -3.57 11.92
C GLN A 173 11.44 -4.21 13.31
N VAL A 174 11.03 -5.47 13.41
CA VAL A 174 10.91 -6.17 14.70
C VAL A 174 12.29 -6.40 15.32
N PHE A 175 13.27 -6.76 14.50
CA PHE A 175 14.64 -6.99 14.93
C PHE A 175 15.55 -5.75 14.78
N ARG A 176 14.96 -4.56 14.57
CA ARG A 176 15.69 -3.32 14.31
C ARG A 176 16.79 -3.05 15.33
N ASN A 177 16.49 -3.15 16.62
CA ASN A 177 17.47 -2.86 17.66
C ASN A 177 18.63 -3.85 17.62
N GLN A 178 18.37 -5.13 17.39
CA GLN A 178 19.43 -6.15 17.25
C GLN A 178 20.27 -5.90 16.01
N LEU A 179 19.64 -5.61 14.87
CA LEU A 179 20.34 -5.28 13.63
C LEU A 179 21.13 -3.98 13.75
N LEU A 180 20.62 -2.97 14.44
CA LEU A 180 21.35 -1.74 14.70
C LEU A 180 22.56 -2.00 15.63
N GLN A 181 22.42 -2.82 16.67
CA GLN A 181 23.55 -3.22 17.51
C GLN A 181 24.64 -3.93 16.71
N LEU A 182 24.24 -4.88 15.86
CA LEU A 182 25.14 -5.60 14.98
C LEU A 182 25.92 -4.67 14.04
N VAL A 183 25.18 -3.75 13.38
CA VAL A 183 25.70 -2.87 12.32
C VAL A 183 26.49 -1.69 12.88
N THR A 184 26.17 -1.20 14.08
CA THR A 184 26.81 -0.01 14.67
C THR A 184 27.82 -0.33 15.76
N GLY A 185 27.85 -1.58 16.24
CA GLY A 185 28.64 -1.98 17.40
C GLY A 185 28.15 -1.36 18.73
N ALA A 186 27.00 -0.68 18.74
CA ALA A 186 26.46 -0.05 19.94
C ALA A 186 26.07 -1.09 20.99
N SER A 187 26.43 -0.85 22.25
CA SER A 187 26.04 -1.73 23.35
C SER A 187 24.52 -1.77 23.53
N SER A 188 23.98 -2.94 23.85
CA SER A 188 22.56 -3.12 24.20
C SER A 188 22.13 -2.28 25.41
N SER A 189 23.05 -1.82 26.20
CA SER A 189 22.82 -0.94 27.35
C SER A 189 22.71 0.55 26.97
N ASP A 190 23.14 0.95 25.77
CA ASP A 190 23.11 2.35 25.31
C ASP A 190 21.89 2.63 24.43
N CYS A 191 20.71 2.75 25.07
CA CYS A 191 19.48 3.12 24.36
C CYS A 191 19.57 4.46 23.65
N LYS A 192 20.35 5.42 24.16
CA LYS A 192 20.50 6.74 23.55
C LYS A 192 21.10 6.64 22.16
N SER A 193 22.24 5.97 22.03
CA SER A 193 22.91 5.78 20.74
C SER A 193 22.04 4.98 19.76
N LEU A 194 21.41 3.89 20.21
CA LEU A 194 20.49 3.11 19.37
C LEU A 194 19.31 3.94 18.86
N TRP A 195 18.72 4.77 19.70
CA TRP A 195 17.60 5.62 19.31
C TRP A 195 18.01 6.75 18.37
N LEU A 196 19.21 7.31 18.51
CA LEU A 196 19.75 8.28 17.57
C LEU A 196 20.02 7.64 16.20
N TYR A 197 20.62 6.46 16.13
CA TYR A 197 20.77 5.72 14.88
C TYR A 197 19.42 5.37 14.25
N ASN A 198 18.42 5.05 15.07
CA ASN A 198 17.07 4.83 14.57
C ASN A 198 16.43 6.09 13.98
N LEU A 199 16.66 7.27 14.56
CA LEU A 199 16.21 8.54 13.96
C LEU A 199 16.85 8.79 12.59
N ILE A 200 18.15 8.52 12.44
CA ILE A 200 18.84 8.61 11.15
C ILE A 200 18.20 7.65 10.14
N ASN A 201 17.94 6.41 10.55
CA ASN A 201 17.30 5.42 9.72
C ASN A 201 15.87 5.86 9.27
N ILE A 202 15.08 6.43 10.18
CA ILE A 202 13.76 6.97 9.87
C ILE A 202 13.85 8.14 8.88
N ALA A 203 14.81 9.03 9.02
CA ALA A 203 15.03 10.14 8.09
C ALA A 203 15.35 9.64 6.67
N ILE A 204 16.20 8.61 6.57
CA ILE A 204 16.50 7.94 5.30
C ILE A 204 15.25 7.28 4.71
N GLN A 205 14.46 6.59 5.51
CA GLN A 205 13.18 6.01 5.08
C GLN A 205 12.20 7.09 4.57
N LEU A 206 12.07 8.21 5.29
CA LEU A 206 11.23 9.33 4.87
C LEU A 206 11.63 9.88 3.49
N SER A 207 12.93 10.01 3.22
CA SER A 207 13.40 10.44 1.90
C SER A 207 12.97 9.47 0.80
N GLY A 208 12.95 8.17 1.07
CA GLY A 208 12.42 7.15 0.16
C GLY A 208 10.92 7.31 -0.12
N TYR A 209 10.10 7.54 0.89
CA TYR A 209 8.66 7.80 0.73
C TYR A 209 8.39 9.06 -0.11
N TYR A 210 9.10 10.17 0.18
CA TYR A 210 8.92 11.41 -0.57
C TYR A 210 9.29 11.23 -2.04
N LEU A 211 10.43 10.60 -2.31
CA LEU A 211 10.88 10.38 -3.68
C LEU A 211 9.92 9.43 -4.43
N ALA A 212 9.40 8.40 -3.75
CA ALA A 212 8.36 7.54 -4.31
C ALA A 212 7.11 8.35 -4.70
N ALA A 213 6.59 9.18 -3.80
CA ALA A 213 5.42 10.00 -4.08
C ALA A 213 5.63 10.99 -5.24
N LEU A 214 6.83 11.54 -5.38
CA LEU A 214 7.16 12.47 -6.47
C LEU A 214 7.26 11.77 -7.83
N LEU A 215 7.79 10.55 -7.89
CA LEU A 215 8.13 9.88 -9.14
C LEU A 215 7.10 8.84 -9.59
N ILE A 216 6.14 8.44 -8.75
CA ILE A 216 5.22 7.34 -9.02
C ILE A 216 4.33 7.55 -10.26
N ASP A 217 3.96 8.78 -10.57
CA ASP A 217 3.14 9.13 -11.72
C ASP A 217 3.98 9.49 -12.96
N HIS A 218 5.32 9.48 -12.84
CA HIS A 218 6.20 9.77 -13.96
C HIS A 218 6.28 8.56 -14.92
N LYS A 219 6.13 8.78 -16.22
CA LYS A 219 6.06 7.73 -17.25
C LYS A 219 7.27 6.79 -17.28
N ALA A 220 8.48 7.30 -16.99
CA ALA A 220 9.70 6.49 -17.01
C ALA A 220 9.82 5.57 -15.77
N TYR A 221 9.28 5.97 -14.63
CA TYR A 221 9.33 5.17 -13.40
C TYR A 221 8.08 4.33 -13.24
N GLY A 222 6.91 4.96 -13.16
CA GLY A 222 5.64 4.28 -13.03
C GLY A 222 5.56 3.34 -11.81
N ARG A 223 4.46 2.61 -11.71
CA ARG A 223 4.24 1.68 -10.58
C ARG A 223 5.16 0.47 -10.67
N LYS A 224 5.19 -0.16 -11.84
CA LYS A 224 5.93 -1.40 -12.09
C LYS A 224 7.43 -1.20 -11.97
N ASN A 225 7.97 -0.21 -12.68
CA ASN A 225 9.42 0.02 -12.71
C ASN A 225 9.95 0.42 -11.34
N MET A 226 9.21 1.27 -10.60
CA MET A 226 9.58 1.65 -9.24
C MET A 226 9.62 0.44 -8.29
N GLN A 227 8.64 -0.47 -8.39
CA GLN A 227 8.63 -1.71 -7.61
C GLN A 227 9.82 -2.61 -7.97
N MET A 228 10.13 -2.76 -9.27
CA MET A 228 11.28 -3.53 -9.73
C MET A 228 12.59 -2.95 -9.24
N VAL A 229 12.79 -1.64 -9.42
CA VAL A 229 14.02 -0.95 -8.96
C VAL A 229 14.18 -1.12 -7.44
N GLY A 230 13.11 -0.91 -6.67
CA GLY A 230 13.15 -1.10 -5.22
C GLY A 230 13.55 -2.51 -4.81
N PHE A 231 12.87 -3.54 -5.33
CA PHE A 231 13.23 -4.93 -5.04
C PHE A 231 14.64 -5.29 -5.51
N GLY A 232 15.05 -4.83 -6.70
CA GLY A 232 16.39 -5.09 -7.24
C GLY A 232 17.49 -4.48 -6.38
N MET A 233 17.32 -3.24 -5.95
CA MET A 233 18.28 -2.56 -5.08
C MET A 233 18.33 -3.17 -3.67
N MET A 234 17.18 -3.58 -3.13
CA MET A 234 17.14 -4.33 -1.87
C MET A 234 17.89 -5.65 -1.99
N PHE A 235 17.65 -6.41 -3.07
CA PHE A 235 18.37 -7.65 -3.35
C PHE A 235 19.89 -7.42 -3.36
N LEU A 236 20.36 -6.39 -4.08
CA LEU A 236 21.78 -6.06 -4.16
C LEU A 236 22.37 -5.68 -2.79
N CYS A 237 21.66 -4.86 -2.02
CA CYS A 237 22.10 -4.49 -0.68
C CYS A 237 22.20 -5.72 0.25
N PHE A 238 21.16 -6.53 0.29
CA PHE A 238 21.11 -7.66 1.23
C PHE A 238 22.02 -8.83 0.82
N ILE A 239 22.23 -9.08 -0.48
CA ILE A 239 23.17 -10.12 -0.93
C ILE A 239 24.62 -9.73 -0.59
N VAL A 240 24.96 -8.43 -0.66
CA VAL A 240 26.26 -7.94 -0.21
C VAL A 240 26.41 -8.09 1.30
N CYS A 241 25.38 -7.72 2.08
CA CYS A 241 25.38 -7.93 3.53
C CYS A 241 25.54 -9.40 3.92
N ALA A 242 24.88 -10.33 3.20
CA ALA A 242 24.95 -11.76 3.45
C ALA A 242 26.31 -12.37 3.03
N GLY A 243 26.77 -12.04 1.83
CA GLY A 243 27.98 -12.62 1.22
C GLY A 243 29.26 -12.13 1.90
N ALA A 244 29.34 -10.82 2.16
CA ALA A 244 30.49 -10.20 2.80
C ALA A 244 30.32 -10.09 4.33
N PHE A 245 29.39 -10.80 4.95
CA PHE A 245 29.01 -10.66 6.36
C PHE A 245 30.22 -10.68 7.31
N SER A 246 31.14 -11.65 7.15
CA SER A 246 32.32 -11.80 8.01
C SER A 246 33.31 -10.62 7.90
N ALA A 247 33.39 -9.98 6.73
CA ALA A 247 34.25 -8.82 6.52
C ALA A 247 33.58 -7.52 7.01
N LEU A 248 32.27 -7.43 6.84
CA LEU A 248 31.47 -6.25 7.21
C LEU A 248 31.22 -6.20 8.73
N ASN A 249 31.08 -7.36 9.39
CA ASN A 249 30.84 -7.46 10.83
C ASN A 249 32.12 -7.35 11.68
N GLN A 250 33.14 -6.64 11.19
CA GLN A 250 34.36 -6.33 11.92
C GLN A 250 34.35 -4.88 12.39
N GLU A 251 34.93 -4.62 13.55
CA GLU A 251 35.06 -3.26 14.07
C GLU A 251 35.83 -2.34 13.09
N GLY A 252 35.44 -1.08 13.05
CA GLY A 252 36.09 -0.06 12.23
C GLY A 252 35.41 0.21 10.91
N THR A 253 36.14 0.13 9.78
CA THR A 253 35.61 0.49 8.44
C THR A 253 34.55 -0.47 7.95
N GLY A 254 34.67 -1.76 8.26
CA GLY A 254 33.70 -2.79 7.88
C GLY A 254 32.30 -2.47 8.45
N ALA A 255 32.22 -2.21 9.75
CA ALA A 255 30.97 -1.86 10.42
C ALA A 255 30.32 -0.59 9.84
N LYS A 256 31.09 0.44 9.50
CA LYS A 256 30.56 1.67 8.87
C LYS A 256 29.98 1.41 7.48
N ILE A 257 30.63 0.58 6.67
CA ILE A 257 30.14 0.18 5.36
C ILE A 257 28.85 -0.64 5.53
N PHE A 258 28.82 -1.58 6.47
CA PHE A 258 27.64 -2.39 6.77
C PHE A 258 26.44 -1.50 7.16
N GLN A 259 26.68 -0.55 8.06
CA GLN A 259 25.68 0.45 8.45
C GLN A 259 25.14 1.25 7.25
N GLY A 260 26.04 1.73 6.39
CA GLY A 260 25.67 2.47 5.19
C GLY A 260 24.78 1.65 4.25
N ILE A 261 25.16 0.41 3.95
CA ILE A 261 24.39 -0.50 3.08
C ILE A 261 23.03 -0.81 3.72
N PHE A 262 22.99 -1.10 5.02
CA PHE A 262 21.75 -1.40 5.74
C PHE A 262 20.79 -0.19 5.73
N PHE A 263 21.27 1.01 6.00
CA PHE A 263 20.43 2.21 5.94
C PHE A 263 19.97 2.53 4.52
N PHE A 264 20.85 2.35 3.54
CA PHE A 264 20.51 2.52 2.13
C PHE A 264 19.47 1.50 1.66
N SER A 265 19.50 0.26 2.14
CA SER A 265 18.47 -0.73 1.85
C SER A 265 17.09 -0.29 2.36
N ASN A 266 17.03 0.36 3.53
CA ASN A 266 15.77 0.87 4.10
C ASN A 266 15.17 2.04 3.28
N PHE A 267 16.00 2.84 2.59
CA PHE A 267 15.52 3.80 1.60
C PHE A 267 14.77 3.09 0.47
N TRP A 268 15.37 2.04 -0.11
CA TRP A 268 14.79 1.32 -1.24
C TRP A 268 13.53 0.52 -0.88
N VAL A 269 13.42 0.06 0.35
CA VAL A 269 12.18 -0.54 0.88
C VAL A 269 11.03 0.45 0.70
N GLN A 270 11.22 1.71 1.11
CA GLN A 270 10.17 2.72 1.10
C GLN A 270 9.94 3.33 -0.29
N PHE A 271 11.02 3.56 -1.04
CA PHE A 271 10.96 4.05 -2.42
C PHE A 271 10.20 3.07 -3.33
N GLY A 272 10.44 1.79 -3.17
CA GLY A 272 9.90 0.75 -4.03
C GLY A 272 8.77 -0.05 -3.39
N PRO A 273 9.05 -1.29 -2.92
CA PRO A 273 8.01 -2.29 -2.63
C PRO A 273 6.98 -1.85 -1.60
N ASN A 274 7.38 -1.23 -0.50
CA ASN A 274 6.43 -0.86 0.55
C ASN A 274 5.39 0.14 0.07
N SER A 275 5.79 1.11 -0.76
CA SER A 275 4.88 2.10 -1.35
C SER A 275 4.06 1.52 -2.50
N THR A 276 4.68 0.74 -3.37
CA THR A 276 4.06 0.30 -4.61
C THR A 276 3.13 -0.91 -4.44
N THR A 277 3.43 -1.86 -3.56
CA THR A 277 2.54 -3.01 -3.30
C THR A 277 1.18 -2.57 -2.78
N PHE A 278 1.14 -1.54 -1.93
CA PHE A 278 -0.09 -0.92 -1.44
C PHE A 278 -0.89 -0.28 -2.59
N LEU A 279 -0.25 0.52 -3.42
CA LEU A 279 -0.89 1.24 -4.52
C LEU A 279 -1.37 0.27 -5.62
N VAL A 280 -0.48 -0.63 -6.08
CA VAL A 280 -0.75 -1.57 -7.18
C VAL A 280 -1.91 -2.50 -6.84
N ALA A 281 -1.94 -3.06 -5.63
CA ALA A 281 -3.03 -3.93 -5.20
C ALA A 281 -4.39 -3.23 -5.21
N GLY A 282 -4.44 -1.91 -5.08
CA GLY A 282 -5.66 -1.12 -5.22
C GLY A 282 -6.02 -0.76 -6.67
N GLU A 283 -5.01 -0.63 -7.56
CA GLU A 283 -5.24 -0.17 -8.93
C GLU A 283 -5.51 -1.31 -9.94
N VAL A 284 -5.03 -2.54 -9.68
CA VAL A 284 -5.09 -3.64 -10.67
C VAL A 284 -6.45 -4.31 -10.77
N TYR A 285 -7.36 -4.06 -9.84
CA TYR A 285 -8.66 -4.70 -9.76
C TYR A 285 -9.82 -3.75 -10.09
N PRO A 286 -10.92 -4.25 -10.69
CA PRO A 286 -12.13 -3.46 -10.93
C PRO A 286 -12.83 -3.10 -9.60
N LYS A 287 -13.62 -2.00 -9.61
CA LYS A 287 -14.26 -1.41 -8.42
C LYS A 287 -14.97 -2.44 -7.54
N ARG A 288 -15.79 -3.33 -8.14
CA ARG A 288 -16.63 -4.30 -7.40
C ARG A 288 -15.87 -5.30 -6.53
N VAL A 289 -14.67 -5.73 -6.95
CA VAL A 289 -13.85 -6.74 -6.23
C VAL A 289 -12.57 -6.16 -5.64
N ARG A 290 -12.29 -4.88 -5.86
CA ARG A 290 -11.05 -4.19 -5.47
C ARG A 290 -10.75 -4.30 -3.99
N SER A 291 -11.69 -3.89 -3.13
CA SER A 291 -11.51 -3.89 -1.68
C SER A 291 -11.18 -5.29 -1.14
N MET A 292 -11.86 -6.30 -1.67
CA MET A 292 -11.70 -7.69 -1.23
C MET A 292 -10.35 -8.27 -1.66
N LEU A 293 -9.94 -8.06 -2.92
CA LEU A 293 -8.66 -8.55 -3.43
C LEU A 293 -7.47 -7.75 -2.90
N HIS A 294 -7.65 -6.46 -2.62
CA HIS A 294 -6.66 -5.66 -1.89
C HIS A 294 -6.49 -6.18 -0.46
N GLY A 295 -7.60 -6.43 0.25
CA GLY A 295 -7.58 -7.03 1.59
C GLY A 295 -6.90 -8.41 1.61
N LEU A 296 -7.18 -9.26 0.62
CA LEU A 296 -6.49 -10.55 0.45
C LEU A 296 -4.98 -10.37 0.27
N SER A 297 -4.57 -9.41 -0.58
CA SER A 297 -3.16 -9.12 -0.83
C SER A 297 -2.45 -8.64 0.44
N ALA A 298 -3.10 -7.74 1.19
CA ALA A 298 -2.58 -7.27 2.47
C ALA A 298 -2.51 -8.38 3.53
N ALA A 299 -3.51 -9.27 3.59
CA ALA A 299 -3.52 -10.40 4.52
C ALA A 299 -2.33 -11.36 4.26
N VAL A 300 -2.08 -11.69 2.98
CA VAL A 300 -0.92 -12.52 2.60
C VAL A 300 0.39 -11.78 2.90
N GLY A 301 0.45 -10.46 2.71
CA GLY A 301 1.57 -9.62 3.15
C GLY A 301 1.84 -9.80 4.65
N LYS A 302 0.82 -9.74 5.49
CA LYS A 302 0.97 -9.93 6.95
C LYS A 302 1.42 -11.35 7.33
N ILE A 303 1.11 -12.36 6.53
CA ILE A 303 1.71 -13.69 6.70
C ILE A 303 3.23 -13.62 6.47
N GLY A 304 3.70 -12.85 5.48
CA GLY A 304 5.13 -12.60 5.25
C GLY A 304 5.81 -11.96 6.47
N ALA A 305 5.16 -10.94 7.07
CA ALA A 305 5.64 -10.32 8.30
C ALA A 305 5.72 -11.31 9.46
N LEU A 306 4.69 -12.15 9.64
CA LEU A 306 4.64 -13.17 10.68
C LEU A 306 5.74 -14.20 10.50
N VAL A 307 5.91 -14.72 9.29
CA VAL A 307 6.96 -15.71 8.97
C VAL A 307 8.34 -15.15 9.27
N ALA A 308 8.65 -13.91 8.86
CA ALA A 308 9.92 -13.25 9.16
C ALA A 308 10.13 -13.12 10.67
N THR A 309 9.11 -12.64 11.40
CA THR A 309 9.19 -12.40 12.84
C THR A 309 9.44 -13.69 13.63
N VAL A 310 8.79 -14.77 13.24
CA VAL A 310 8.99 -16.08 13.90
C VAL A 310 10.35 -16.67 13.53
N LEU A 311 10.67 -16.69 12.24
CA LEU A 311 11.86 -17.35 11.70
C LEU A 311 13.15 -16.71 12.23
N TYR A 312 13.20 -15.38 12.36
CA TYR A 312 14.39 -14.65 12.80
C TYR A 312 14.83 -14.96 14.23
N ASN A 313 13.97 -15.56 15.06
CA ASN A 313 14.34 -16.03 16.41
C ASN A 313 15.17 -17.33 16.39
N TYR A 314 15.14 -18.08 15.29
CA TYR A 314 15.74 -19.42 15.21
C TYR A 314 16.95 -19.49 14.27
N ILE A 315 17.27 -18.40 13.58
CA ILE A 315 18.34 -18.37 12.57
C ILE A 315 19.42 -17.37 12.94
N GLU A 316 20.65 -17.64 12.47
CA GLU A 316 21.79 -16.75 12.62
C GLU A 316 21.61 -15.45 11.82
N ASP A 317 22.26 -14.38 12.27
CA ASP A 317 22.17 -13.04 11.66
C ASP A 317 22.53 -13.03 10.18
N ARG A 318 23.57 -13.77 9.80
CA ARG A 318 23.97 -13.92 8.39
C ARG A 318 22.86 -14.54 7.56
N MET A 319 22.16 -15.55 8.07
CA MET A 319 21.06 -16.22 7.38
C MET A 319 19.84 -15.32 7.19
N LYS A 320 19.61 -14.37 8.11
CA LYS A 320 18.54 -13.35 7.95
C LYS A 320 18.73 -12.55 6.68
N PHE A 321 19.97 -12.10 6.39
CA PHE A 321 20.29 -11.35 5.17
C PHE A 321 20.14 -12.21 3.90
N TRP A 322 20.50 -13.49 3.93
CA TRP A 322 20.28 -14.41 2.81
C TRP A 322 18.80 -14.57 2.50
N LEU A 323 17.98 -14.80 3.51
CA LEU A 323 16.54 -15.01 3.32
C LEU A 323 15.84 -13.75 2.81
N VAL A 324 16.18 -12.57 3.33
CA VAL A 324 15.66 -11.30 2.82
C VAL A 324 16.10 -11.08 1.37
N SER A 325 17.35 -11.39 1.04
CA SER A 325 17.86 -11.30 -0.33
C SER A 325 17.06 -12.19 -1.28
N LEU A 326 16.80 -13.46 -0.91
CA LEU A 326 15.99 -14.36 -1.72
C LEU A 326 14.54 -13.90 -1.86
N ALA A 327 13.93 -13.42 -0.80
CA ALA A 327 12.57 -12.88 -0.84
C ALA A 327 12.49 -11.65 -1.77
N THR A 328 13.45 -10.74 -1.70
CA THR A 328 13.47 -9.55 -2.58
C THR A 328 13.74 -9.91 -4.04
N LEU A 329 14.57 -10.91 -4.31
CA LEU A 329 14.77 -11.45 -5.67
C LEU A 329 13.48 -12.06 -6.22
N LEU A 330 12.77 -12.84 -5.42
CA LEU A 330 11.46 -13.38 -5.79
C LEU A 330 10.46 -12.26 -6.10
N GLY A 331 10.40 -11.23 -5.26
CA GLY A 331 9.56 -10.04 -5.48
C GLY A 331 9.91 -9.32 -6.79
N PHE A 332 11.20 -9.19 -7.11
CA PHE A 332 11.66 -8.62 -8.38
C PHE A 332 11.17 -9.44 -9.58
N ILE A 333 11.39 -10.75 -9.58
CA ILE A 333 11.00 -11.66 -10.67
C ILE A 333 9.48 -11.62 -10.90
N LEU A 334 8.70 -11.72 -9.82
CA LEU A 334 7.24 -11.70 -9.92
C LEU A 334 6.71 -10.34 -10.39
N THR A 335 7.33 -9.25 -9.96
CA THR A 335 7.00 -7.92 -10.48
C THR A 335 7.27 -7.84 -11.99
N ALA A 336 8.41 -8.29 -12.46
CA ALA A 336 8.76 -8.27 -13.87
C ALA A 336 7.76 -9.05 -14.72
N LEU A 337 7.37 -10.24 -14.28
CA LEU A 337 6.56 -11.17 -15.05
C LEU A 337 5.04 -10.90 -14.95
N PHE A 338 4.54 -10.60 -13.76
CA PHE A 338 3.10 -10.65 -13.49
C PHE A 338 2.46 -9.32 -13.05
N VAL A 339 3.24 -8.30 -12.67
CA VAL A 339 2.67 -6.99 -12.33
C VAL A 339 2.45 -6.18 -13.61
N PRO A 340 1.20 -5.74 -13.88
CA PRO A 340 0.92 -4.81 -14.97
C PRO A 340 1.31 -3.37 -14.57
N ASP A 341 1.64 -2.52 -15.54
CA ASP A 341 1.80 -1.09 -15.27
C ASP A 341 0.43 -0.39 -15.31
N THR A 342 0.08 0.24 -14.21
CA THR A 342 -1.18 0.97 -14.06
C THR A 342 -1.03 2.48 -14.17
N THR A 343 0.17 2.95 -14.54
CA THR A 343 0.49 4.37 -14.67
C THR A 343 -0.43 5.03 -15.68
N SER A 344 -1.09 6.12 -15.28
CA SER A 344 -2.04 6.90 -16.09
C SER A 344 -3.29 6.16 -16.58
N LEU A 345 -3.52 4.90 -16.17
CA LEU A 345 -4.73 4.16 -16.56
C LEU A 345 -5.91 4.59 -15.68
N ALA A 346 -7.03 4.96 -16.31
CA ALA A 346 -8.27 5.27 -15.61
C ALA A 346 -8.87 4.01 -14.96
N LEU A 347 -9.34 4.13 -13.71
CA LEU A 347 -9.94 2.99 -12.98
C LEU A 347 -11.26 2.54 -13.61
N GLU A 348 -12.00 3.47 -14.21
CA GLU A 348 -13.26 3.21 -14.92
C GLU A 348 -13.05 2.27 -16.11
N GLU A 349 -11.91 2.38 -16.81
CA GLU A 349 -11.59 1.48 -17.92
C GLU A 349 -11.45 0.03 -17.49
N ARG A 350 -10.92 -0.19 -16.26
CA ARG A 350 -10.87 -1.54 -15.69
C ARG A 350 -12.26 -2.06 -15.36
N SER A 351 -13.13 -1.21 -14.83
CA SER A 351 -14.53 -1.59 -14.53
C SER A 351 -15.28 -1.89 -15.81
N ARG A 352 -15.13 -1.07 -16.84
CA ARG A 352 -15.73 -1.30 -18.17
C ARG A 352 -15.26 -2.61 -18.80
N PHE A 353 -13.95 -2.91 -18.74
CA PHE A 353 -13.42 -4.19 -19.20
C PHE A 353 -14.00 -5.36 -18.38
N TRP A 354 -14.12 -5.17 -17.07
CA TRP A 354 -14.63 -6.19 -16.17
C TRP A 354 -16.12 -6.53 -16.45
N ASP A 355 -16.95 -5.55 -16.72
CA ASP A 355 -18.34 -5.76 -17.10
C ASP A 355 -18.44 -6.66 -18.33
N GLN A 356 -17.59 -6.46 -19.35
CA GLN A 356 -17.55 -7.33 -20.52
C GLN A 356 -16.99 -8.74 -20.22
N VAL A 357 -16.10 -8.88 -19.23
CA VAL A 357 -15.67 -10.21 -18.78
C VAL A 357 -16.80 -10.96 -18.09
N LEU A 358 -17.62 -10.28 -17.29
CA LEU A 358 -18.80 -10.88 -16.65
C LEU A 358 -19.85 -11.31 -17.66
N ASP A 359 -20.05 -10.52 -18.70
CA ASP A 359 -20.99 -10.81 -19.80
C ASP A 359 -20.45 -11.87 -20.80
N GLY A 360 -19.21 -12.33 -20.61
CA GLY A 360 -18.56 -13.28 -21.53
C GLY A 360 -18.21 -12.68 -22.90
N THR A 361 -18.23 -11.35 -23.04
CA THR A 361 -18.01 -10.61 -24.28
C THR A 361 -16.66 -9.88 -24.31
N GLN A 362 -15.68 -10.35 -23.56
CA GLN A 362 -14.35 -9.72 -23.41
C GLN A 362 -13.64 -9.46 -24.75
N GLU A 363 -13.91 -10.24 -25.80
CA GLU A 363 -13.36 -10.07 -27.14
C GLU A 363 -13.86 -8.81 -27.84
N LYS A 364 -14.99 -8.25 -27.42
CA LYS A 364 -15.56 -7.00 -27.94
C LYS A 364 -14.96 -5.77 -27.29
N TYR A 365 -14.11 -5.93 -26.30
CA TYR A 365 -13.43 -4.81 -25.65
C TYR A 365 -12.14 -4.46 -26.42
N HIS A 366 -12.02 -3.20 -26.84
CA HIS A 366 -10.90 -2.71 -27.63
C HIS A 366 -10.13 -1.55 -26.94
N GLY A 367 -10.53 -1.21 -25.71
CA GLY A 367 -10.05 -0.02 -25.00
C GLY A 367 -8.69 -0.17 -24.30
N VAL A 368 -8.31 0.90 -23.63
CA VAL A 368 -6.96 1.10 -23.04
C VAL A 368 -6.61 0.09 -21.94
N ALA A 369 -7.60 -0.56 -21.30
CA ALA A 369 -7.31 -1.54 -20.23
C ALA A 369 -6.54 -2.77 -20.72
N ILE A 370 -6.57 -3.06 -22.04
CA ILE A 370 -5.82 -4.15 -22.69
C ILE A 370 -4.68 -3.62 -23.56
N HIS A 371 -4.33 -2.33 -23.47
CA HIS A 371 -3.14 -1.80 -24.14
C HIS A 371 -1.89 -2.55 -23.67
N PRO A 372 -0.94 -2.88 -24.59
CA PRO A 372 0.28 -3.63 -24.26
C PRO A 372 1.06 -3.09 -23.06
N ASP A 373 1.11 -1.76 -22.88
CA ASP A 373 1.84 -1.11 -21.79
C ASP A 373 1.15 -1.30 -20.43
N HIS A 374 -0.19 -1.53 -20.42
CA HIS A 374 -0.98 -1.74 -19.20
C HIS A 374 -1.21 -3.21 -18.84
N LEU A 375 -0.55 -4.11 -19.55
CA LEU A 375 -0.56 -5.56 -19.30
C LEU A 375 0.79 -6.01 -18.71
N SER A 376 0.73 -7.03 -17.87
CA SER A 376 1.95 -7.72 -17.43
C SER A 376 2.59 -8.45 -18.60
N TRP A 377 3.88 -8.79 -18.48
CA TRP A 377 4.55 -9.62 -19.48
C TRP A 377 3.77 -10.91 -19.75
N TYR A 378 3.32 -11.57 -18.70
CA TYR A 378 2.53 -12.80 -18.79
C TYR A 378 1.19 -12.60 -19.54
N GLU A 379 0.45 -11.55 -19.21
CA GLU A 379 -0.82 -11.23 -19.87
C GLU A 379 -0.65 -10.87 -21.34
N ARG A 380 0.45 -10.20 -21.68
CA ARG A 380 0.77 -9.80 -23.06
C ARG A 380 1.27 -10.96 -23.91
N VAL A 381 2.22 -11.75 -23.41
CA VAL A 381 2.92 -12.77 -24.21
C VAL A 381 2.20 -14.12 -24.15
N VAL A 382 1.82 -14.57 -22.95
CA VAL A 382 1.24 -15.90 -22.77
C VAL A 382 -0.28 -15.89 -23.00
N LEU A 383 -1.00 -14.95 -22.36
CA LEU A 383 -2.45 -14.85 -22.49
C LEU A 383 -2.90 -14.07 -23.73
N LYS A 384 -1.97 -13.38 -24.41
CA LYS A 384 -2.22 -12.60 -25.63
C LYS A 384 -3.41 -11.63 -25.53
N ARG A 385 -3.66 -11.07 -24.35
CA ARG A 385 -4.82 -10.17 -24.11
C ARG A 385 -4.79 -8.89 -24.94
N ALA A 386 -3.62 -8.47 -25.43
CA ALA A 386 -3.45 -7.28 -26.25
C ALA A 386 -3.96 -7.44 -27.70
N VAL A 387 -4.30 -8.65 -28.14
CA VAL A 387 -4.67 -8.93 -29.56
C VAL A 387 -5.92 -8.14 -29.98
N HIS A 388 -6.85 -7.88 -29.06
CA HIS A 388 -8.08 -7.16 -29.35
C HIS A 388 -7.99 -5.64 -29.14
N TYR A 389 -6.79 -5.11 -28.82
CA TYR A 389 -6.63 -3.68 -28.63
C TYR A 389 -6.71 -2.93 -29.96
N ASP A 390 -7.68 -2.01 -30.07
CA ASP A 390 -7.85 -1.11 -31.21
C ASP A 390 -8.46 0.21 -30.71
N SER A 391 -7.64 1.26 -30.71
CA SER A 391 -8.04 2.58 -30.19
C SER A 391 -9.10 3.28 -31.04
N GLU A 392 -9.10 3.04 -32.38
CA GLU A 392 -10.05 3.67 -33.28
C GLU A 392 -11.41 3.01 -33.14
N LEU A 393 -11.44 1.67 -33.11
CA LEU A 393 -12.67 0.91 -32.90
C LEU A 393 -13.28 1.19 -31.53
N ASP A 394 -12.46 1.32 -30.46
CA ASP A 394 -12.94 1.70 -29.14
C ASP A 394 -13.56 3.11 -29.13
N ALA A 395 -12.92 4.08 -29.80
CA ALA A 395 -13.45 5.44 -29.92
C ALA A 395 -14.79 5.46 -30.66
N MET A 396 -14.89 4.74 -31.79
CA MET A 396 -16.15 4.63 -32.54
C MET A 396 -17.27 4.00 -31.70
N GLN A 397 -16.97 2.95 -30.94
CA GLN A 397 -17.95 2.29 -30.05
C GLN A 397 -18.43 3.22 -28.94
N ARG A 398 -17.54 4.03 -28.36
CA ARG A 398 -17.90 5.03 -27.33
C ARG A 398 -18.80 6.11 -27.89
N ILE A 399 -18.44 6.67 -29.06
CA ILE A 399 -19.24 7.68 -29.73
C ILE A 399 -20.63 7.11 -30.07
N ALA A 400 -20.70 5.90 -30.63
CA ALA A 400 -21.97 5.26 -30.94
C ALA A 400 -22.84 5.00 -29.68
N LYS A 401 -22.23 4.64 -28.56
CA LYS A 401 -22.93 4.49 -27.27
C LYS A 401 -23.49 5.82 -26.80
N LEU A 402 -22.64 6.86 -26.73
CA LEU A 402 -23.05 8.21 -26.32
C LEU A 402 -24.15 8.78 -27.21
N ARG A 403 -24.10 8.54 -28.52
CA ARG A 403 -25.13 8.96 -29.47
C ARG A 403 -26.47 8.27 -29.20
N ARG A 404 -26.49 6.97 -28.91
CA ARG A 404 -27.70 6.25 -28.52
C ARG A 404 -28.31 6.79 -27.23
N GLU A 405 -27.47 7.02 -26.22
CA GLU A 405 -27.91 7.58 -24.94
C GLU A 405 -28.52 8.98 -25.13
N TYR A 406 -27.91 9.83 -25.98
CA TYR A 406 -28.43 11.16 -26.31
C TYR A 406 -29.78 11.07 -27.01
N ILE A 407 -29.93 10.18 -28.00
CA ILE A 407 -31.21 9.98 -28.72
C ILE A 407 -32.31 9.46 -27.79
N ASN A 408 -31.98 8.49 -26.94
CA ASN A 408 -32.97 7.92 -26.00
C ASN A 408 -33.43 8.99 -24.99
N ALA A 409 -32.52 9.80 -24.52
CA ALA A 409 -32.80 10.87 -23.58
C ALA A 409 -33.68 11.97 -24.19
N GLN A 410 -33.51 12.31 -25.47
CA GLN A 410 -34.40 13.24 -26.17
C GLN A 410 -35.82 12.67 -26.33
N SER A 411 -35.97 11.35 -26.48
CA SER A 411 -37.25 10.70 -26.64
C SER A 411 -38.07 10.59 -25.35
N GLU A 412 -37.42 10.65 -24.18
CA GLU A 412 -38.08 10.46 -22.88
C GLU A 412 -38.46 11.75 -22.16
N GLU A 413 -38.29 12.95 -22.76
CA GLU A 413 -38.54 14.29 -22.15
C GLU A 413 -37.99 14.52 -20.73
N GLU A 414 -37.22 13.58 -20.19
CA GLU A 414 -36.75 13.53 -18.79
C GLU A 414 -35.32 14.06 -18.56
N TRP A 415 -34.78 14.82 -19.52
CA TRP A 415 -33.44 15.42 -19.31
C TRP A 415 -33.51 16.70 -18.45
N GLN A 416 -34.01 16.58 -17.25
CA GLN A 416 -33.72 17.57 -16.23
C GLN A 416 -32.30 17.36 -15.69
N VAL A 417 -31.43 18.24 -16.12
CA VAL A 417 -30.00 18.36 -15.79
C VAL A 417 -29.85 18.77 -14.32
N THR A 418 -30.21 17.97 -13.38
CA THR A 418 -30.08 18.33 -11.96
C THR A 418 -29.34 17.31 -11.10
N ASP A 419 -28.95 16.17 -11.62
CA ASP A 419 -28.21 15.20 -10.83
C ASP A 419 -26.77 15.03 -11.31
N GLN A 420 -25.86 15.82 -10.68
CA GLN A 420 -24.40 15.69 -10.86
C GLN A 420 -23.84 14.37 -10.29
N SER A 421 -24.67 13.53 -9.68
CA SER A 421 -24.30 12.26 -9.09
C SER A 421 -24.51 11.05 -10.01
N ALA A 422 -25.07 11.23 -11.20
CA ALA A 422 -25.24 10.16 -12.16
C ALA A 422 -23.88 9.67 -12.69
N PRO A 423 -23.62 8.35 -12.70
CA PRO A 423 -22.33 7.79 -13.13
C PRO A 423 -21.97 8.04 -14.60
N GLU A 424 -22.90 8.54 -15.39
CA GLU A 424 -22.79 8.76 -16.83
C GLU A 424 -22.96 10.23 -17.20
N TYR A 425 -22.32 11.13 -16.46
CA TYR A 425 -22.29 12.54 -16.83
C TYR A 425 -21.65 12.72 -18.21
N MET A 426 -22.47 13.01 -19.21
CA MET A 426 -21.97 13.38 -20.54
C MET A 426 -21.31 14.76 -20.45
N ASP A 427 -20.00 14.84 -20.74
CA ASP A 427 -19.25 16.10 -20.80
C ASP A 427 -20.03 17.13 -21.65
N GLU A 428 -20.11 18.35 -21.15
CA GLU A 428 -20.81 19.48 -21.83
C GLU A 428 -20.36 19.65 -23.28
N ASN A 429 -19.10 19.35 -23.59
CA ASN A 429 -18.56 19.37 -24.95
C ASN A 429 -19.16 18.26 -25.85
N ALA A 430 -19.41 17.07 -25.30
CA ALA A 430 -20.09 16.01 -26.03
C ALA A 430 -21.55 16.35 -26.30
N ARG A 431 -22.23 17.00 -25.36
CA ARG A 431 -23.61 17.49 -25.55
C ARG A 431 -23.69 18.53 -26.66
N ARG A 432 -22.79 19.53 -26.66
CA ARG A 432 -22.72 20.55 -27.71
C ARG A 432 -22.44 19.93 -29.07
N TYR A 433 -21.55 18.94 -29.13
CA TYR A 433 -21.23 18.24 -30.37
C TYR A 433 -22.45 17.54 -30.95
N PHE A 434 -23.17 16.73 -30.16
CA PHE A 434 -24.36 16.01 -30.64
C PHE A 434 -25.56 16.92 -30.90
N ALA A 435 -25.73 18.02 -30.16
CA ALA A 435 -26.73 19.04 -30.45
C ALA A 435 -26.49 19.74 -31.78
N LEU A 436 -25.24 20.03 -32.12
CA LEU A 436 -24.86 20.60 -33.42
C LEU A 436 -25.07 19.59 -34.55
N GLU A 437 -24.65 18.32 -34.36
CA GLU A 437 -24.79 17.25 -35.35
C GLU A 437 -26.29 16.99 -35.68
N SER A 438 -27.16 16.97 -34.66
CA SER A 438 -28.60 16.81 -34.85
C SER A 438 -29.26 17.99 -35.61
N SER A 439 -28.72 19.22 -35.44
CA SER A 439 -29.19 20.39 -36.13
C SER A 439 -28.79 20.44 -37.61
N TYR A 440 -27.72 19.78 -38.00
CA TYR A 440 -27.25 19.67 -39.40
C TYR A 440 -27.83 18.50 -40.15
N GLY A 441 -28.23 17.41 -39.42
CA GLY A 441 -28.85 16.22 -40.03
C GLY A 441 -30.31 16.39 -40.45
N ASN A 442 -30.97 17.48 -40.05
CA ASN A 442 -32.35 17.82 -40.39
C ASN A 442 -32.48 18.91 -41.48
N LYS A 443 -31.45 19.20 -42.20
CA LYS A 443 -31.46 19.97 -43.43
C LYS A 443 -31.07 19.06 -44.61
#